data_f20a251660d5bb45b38a1256eb4c7604
#
_entry.id   f20a251660d5bb45b38a1256eb4c7604
#
_cell.length_a   1.000
_cell.length_b   1.000
_cell.length_c   1.000
_cell.angle_alpha   90.00
_cell.angle_beta   90.00
_cell.angle_gamma   90.00
#
_symmetry.space_group_name_H-M   'P 1'
#
loop_
_entity.id
_entity.type
_entity.pdbx_description
1 polymer ?
#
loop_
_entity_poly.entity_id
_entity_poly.type
_entity_poly.pdbx_seq_one_letter_code
_entity_poly.pdbx_strand_id
1 'polypeptide(L)'
;MKKITLQVISALVVFAAVLNGCGKGSSGQQLPILGRTDYKEVGGKVDTIYHTIPSFQFVDQDSALVTEATVDNKIYVADFFFGTCPTICPVMKQQMLRVYEEFKDNPNFAILSHTIDPDHDTVAYLKDFSERLGVPDNKTWHFLTGNKDEIYEIGSGSGYLVPVGEDKDAPGGYIHSGAFILVDGQRRIRGMYDGTDPKQVTALMSDIPKLLKAYDE
;
A
#
# COMPACT_ATOMS: atom_id res chain seq x y z
N MET A 1 43.13 -5.71 55.59
CA MET A 1 42.07 -4.81 55.08
C MET A 1 42.28 -4.31 53.65
N LYS A 2 43.54 -4.04 53.16
CA LYS A 2 43.80 -3.54 51.79
C LYS A 2 43.53 -4.55 50.64
N LYS A 3 43.62 -5.87 50.86
CA LYS A 3 43.42 -6.88 49.82
C LYS A 3 41.94 -7.15 49.48
N ILE A 4 41.02 -6.97 50.41
CA ILE A 4 39.57 -7.18 50.22
C ILE A 4 38.95 -6.05 49.41
N THR A 5 39.43 -4.82 49.61
CA THR A 5 38.95 -3.61 48.90
C THR A 5 39.29 -3.65 47.40
N LEU A 6 40.47 -4.21 47.05
CA LEU A 6 40.92 -4.32 45.66
C LEU A 6 40.12 -5.38 44.84
N GLN A 7 39.72 -6.49 45.51
CA GLN A 7 38.91 -7.53 44.83
C GLN A 7 37.45 -7.09 44.60
N VAL A 8 36.87 -6.31 45.51
CA VAL A 8 35.52 -5.78 45.37
C VAL A 8 35.47 -4.74 44.23
N ILE A 9 36.46 -3.89 44.06
CA ILE A 9 36.54 -2.92 42.97
C ILE A 9 36.71 -3.61 41.62
N SER A 10 37.52 -4.70 41.55
CA SER A 10 37.70 -5.48 40.31
C SER A 10 36.40 -6.19 39.90
N ALA A 11 35.60 -6.72 40.85
CA ALA A 11 34.33 -7.35 40.59
C ALA A 11 33.24 -6.34 40.12
N LEU A 12 33.27 -5.11 40.65
CA LEU A 12 32.33 -4.05 40.25
C LEU A 12 32.60 -3.54 38.82
N VAL A 13 33.87 -3.44 38.41
CA VAL A 13 34.23 -3.00 37.06
C VAL A 13 33.88 -4.06 36.01
N VAL A 14 34.00 -5.35 36.32
CA VAL A 14 33.60 -6.44 35.40
C VAL A 14 32.10 -6.51 35.27
N PHE A 15 31.32 -6.23 36.32
CA PHE A 15 29.85 -6.24 36.25
C PHE A 15 29.29 -5.03 35.47
N ALA A 16 29.95 -3.87 35.51
CA ALA A 16 29.55 -2.69 34.73
C ALA A 16 29.80 -2.85 33.22
N ALA A 17 30.74 -3.71 32.81
CA ALA A 17 31.05 -3.95 31.38
C ALA A 17 30.04 -4.86 30.67
N VAL A 18 29.24 -5.65 31.44
CA VAL A 18 28.24 -6.58 30.86
C VAL A 18 26.90 -5.88 30.55
N LEU A 19 26.65 -4.67 31.05
CA LEU A 19 25.39 -3.94 30.86
C LEU A 19 25.36 -3.05 29.59
N ASN A 20 26.46 -2.98 28.83
CA ASN A 20 26.51 -2.21 27.59
C ASN A 20 26.22 -3.04 26.30
N GLY A 21 25.72 -4.26 26.44
CA GLY A 21 25.50 -5.20 25.34
C GLY A 21 24.06 -5.28 24.79
N CYS A 22 23.16 -4.36 25.18
CA CYS A 22 21.79 -4.34 24.63
C CYS A 22 21.47 -3.01 23.97
N GLY A 23 21.87 -2.87 22.73
CA GLY A 23 21.53 -1.68 21.97
C GLY A 23 22.13 -1.64 20.58
N LYS A 24 21.71 -2.55 19.70
CA LYS A 24 21.75 -2.34 18.26
C LYS A 24 20.99 -3.48 17.56
N GLY A 25 19.71 -3.35 17.51
CA GLY A 25 18.86 -4.12 16.66
C GLY A 25 17.80 -3.21 16.06
N SER A 26 18.22 -2.07 15.47
CA SER A 26 17.41 -1.43 14.44
C SER A 26 17.72 -2.17 13.13
N SER A 27 17.41 -3.45 13.08
CA SER A 27 17.06 -4.10 11.81
C SER A 27 15.84 -3.36 11.33
N GLY A 28 15.95 -2.64 10.21
CA GLY A 28 14.82 -1.96 9.58
C GLY A 28 13.69 -2.97 9.52
N GLN A 29 12.62 -2.72 10.27
CA GLN A 29 11.53 -3.67 10.43
C GLN A 29 10.91 -3.85 9.06
N GLN A 30 11.18 -4.98 8.41
CA GLN A 30 10.59 -5.29 7.12
C GLN A 30 9.08 -5.33 7.29
N LEU A 31 8.36 -4.64 6.41
CA LEU A 31 6.90 -4.67 6.43
C LEU A 31 6.41 -6.11 6.22
N PRO A 32 5.32 -6.52 6.88
CA PRO A 32 4.76 -7.85 6.70
C PRO A 32 4.30 -8.07 5.25
N ILE A 33 4.14 -9.32 4.86
CA ILE A 33 3.39 -9.72 3.66
C ILE A 33 2.01 -10.13 4.16
N LEU A 34 0.97 -9.47 3.65
CA LEU A 34 -0.42 -9.70 4.03
C LEU A 34 -1.12 -10.58 3.00
N GLY A 35 -2.23 -11.21 3.42
CA GLY A 35 -3.01 -12.11 2.60
C GLY A 35 -2.73 -13.58 2.90
N ARG A 36 -3.33 -14.47 2.11
CA ARG A 36 -3.20 -15.91 2.28
C ARG A 36 -1.77 -16.36 1.98
N THR A 37 -1.29 -17.29 2.78
CA THR A 37 -0.01 -17.95 2.56
C THR A 37 -0.27 -19.44 2.34
N ASP A 38 0.17 -19.97 1.20
CA ASP A 38 0.12 -21.39 0.87
C ASP A 38 1.53 -21.99 0.90
N TYR A 39 1.63 -23.31 1.04
CA TYR A 39 2.88 -24.03 1.10
C TYR A 39 2.87 -25.14 0.04
N LYS A 40 3.95 -25.24 -0.73
CA LYS A 40 4.12 -26.26 -1.75
C LYS A 40 5.43 -27.01 -1.53
N GLU A 41 5.37 -28.32 -1.51
CA GLU A 41 6.56 -29.15 -1.47
C GLU A 41 7.13 -29.34 -2.88
N VAL A 42 8.40 -28.93 -3.08
CA VAL A 42 9.12 -29.07 -4.34
C VAL A 42 10.51 -29.68 -4.03
N GLY A 43 10.75 -30.89 -4.51
CA GLY A 43 12.04 -31.55 -4.34
C GLY A 43 12.46 -31.79 -2.88
N GLY A 44 11.49 -32.06 -1.98
CA GLY A 44 11.72 -32.29 -0.54
C GLY A 44 11.96 -31.00 0.27
N LYS A 45 11.75 -29.82 -0.32
CA LYS A 45 11.74 -28.51 0.35
C LYS A 45 10.34 -27.92 0.32
N VAL A 46 9.94 -27.31 1.43
CA VAL A 46 8.69 -26.57 1.51
C VAL A 46 8.95 -25.14 1.00
N ASP A 47 8.28 -24.77 -0.10
CA ASP A 47 8.27 -23.44 -0.66
C ASP A 47 7.03 -22.67 -0.18
N THR A 48 7.18 -21.38 0.08
CA THR A 48 6.12 -20.51 0.58
C THR A 48 5.56 -19.66 -0.56
N ILE A 49 4.27 -19.83 -0.83
CA ILE A 49 3.56 -19.09 -1.86
C ILE A 49 2.74 -18.00 -1.18
N TYR A 50 3.14 -16.74 -1.39
CA TYR A 50 2.43 -15.58 -0.86
C TYR A 50 1.30 -15.15 -1.80
N HIS A 51 0.26 -14.58 -1.22
CA HIS A 51 -0.77 -13.86 -1.97
C HIS A 51 -0.16 -12.72 -2.78
N THR A 52 -0.55 -12.62 -4.04
CA THR A 52 -0.16 -11.53 -4.95
C THR A 52 -1.38 -10.99 -5.69
N ILE A 53 -1.37 -9.71 -6.00
CA ILE A 53 -2.40 -9.12 -6.88
C ILE A 53 -2.34 -9.83 -8.23
N PRO A 54 -3.46 -10.39 -8.74
CA PRO A 54 -3.49 -11.07 -10.03
C PRO A 54 -3.22 -10.11 -11.18
N SER A 55 -3.07 -10.65 -12.38
CA SER A 55 -3.03 -9.84 -13.61
C SER A 55 -4.35 -9.13 -13.82
N PHE A 56 -4.29 -7.89 -14.29
CA PHE A 56 -5.46 -7.05 -14.55
C PHE A 56 -5.26 -6.20 -15.80
N GLN A 57 -6.38 -5.67 -16.31
CA GLN A 57 -6.37 -4.77 -17.45
C GLN A 57 -7.49 -3.74 -17.31
N PHE A 58 -7.13 -2.48 -17.12
CA PHE A 58 -8.05 -1.36 -17.00
C PHE A 58 -7.61 -0.19 -17.89
N VAL A 59 -8.46 0.84 -18.00
CA VAL A 59 -8.16 2.05 -18.74
C VAL A 59 -8.12 3.22 -17.77
N ASP A 60 -7.14 4.10 -17.90
CA ASP A 60 -7.03 5.29 -17.05
C ASP A 60 -7.70 6.54 -17.63
N GLN A 61 -7.62 7.65 -16.91
CA GLN A 61 -8.17 8.96 -17.27
C GLN A 61 -7.64 9.53 -18.57
N ASP A 62 -6.50 9.08 -19.08
CA ASP A 62 -5.89 9.51 -20.32
C ASP A 62 -6.08 8.48 -21.46
N SER A 63 -7.02 7.54 -21.31
CA SER A 63 -7.29 6.42 -22.21
C SER A 63 -6.11 5.46 -22.37
N ALA A 64 -5.13 5.49 -21.48
CA ALA A 64 -4.01 4.57 -21.51
C ALA A 64 -4.41 3.22 -20.89
N LEU A 65 -3.93 2.14 -21.52
CA LEU A 65 -4.09 0.80 -20.95
C LEU A 65 -3.15 0.62 -19.78
N VAL A 66 -3.70 0.27 -18.62
CA VAL A 66 -2.98 0.01 -17.38
C VAL A 66 -3.14 -1.47 -17.02
N THR A 67 -2.02 -2.14 -16.89
CA THR A 67 -1.92 -3.56 -16.54
C THR A 67 -0.93 -3.75 -15.40
N GLU A 68 -0.76 -4.98 -14.93
CA GLU A 68 0.30 -5.30 -13.99
C GLU A 68 1.70 -4.90 -14.48
N ALA A 69 1.92 -4.88 -15.81
CA ALA A 69 3.19 -4.43 -16.40
C ALA A 69 3.46 -2.93 -16.19
N THR A 70 2.41 -2.11 -16.04
CA THR A 70 2.54 -0.67 -15.76
C THR A 70 3.16 -0.40 -14.40
N VAL A 71 2.94 -1.30 -13.44
CA VAL A 71 3.44 -1.24 -12.06
C VAL A 71 4.49 -2.31 -11.76
N ASP A 72 5.01 -2.98 -12.80
CA ASP A 72 6.08 -3.96 -12.61
C ASP A 72 7.30 -3.32 -11.98
N ASN A 73 7.82 -3.97 -10.93
CA ASN A 73 8.92 -3.45 -10.13
C ASN A 73 8.69 -2.06 -9.50
N LYS A 74 7.44 -1.58 -9.39
CA LYS A 74 7.11 -0.36 -8.65
C LYS A 74 6.47 -0.68 -7.30
N ILE A 75 6.66 0.20 -6.35
CA ILE A 75 5.84 0.29 -5.15
C ILE A 75 4.61 1.09 -5.51
N TYR A 76 3.42 0.62 -5.15
CA TYR A 76 2.24 1.40 -5.42
C TYR A 76 1.22 1.35 -4.28
N VAL A 77 0.35 2.36 -4.25
CA VAL A 77 -0.80 2.42 -3.36
C VAL A 77 -2.05 2.27 -4.20
N ALA A 78 -2.93 1.33 -3.80
CA ALA A 78 -4.23 1.17 -4.43
C ALA A 78 -5.36 1.64 -3.49
N ASP A 79 -6.44 2.19 -4.06
CA ASP A 79 -7.70 2.48 -3.38
C ASP A 79 -8.90 2.25 -4.31
N PHE A 80 -10.10 2.17 -3.69
CA PHE A 80 -11.37 2.03 -4.38
C PHE A 80 -12.26 3.23 -4.06
N PHE A 81 -12.91 3.82 -5.08
CA PHE A 81 -13.73 5.01 -4.94
C PHE A 81 -14.87 5.01 -5.97
N PHE A 82 -15.77 5.97 -5.87
CA PHE A 82 -16.65 6.36 -6.97
C PHE A 82 -16.85 7.88 -6.96
N GLY A 83 -17.00 8.46 -8.15
CA GLY A 83 -16.92 9.90 -8.34
C GLY A 83 -18.03 10.69 -7.65
N THR A 84 -19.19 10.08 -7.42
CA THR A 84 -20.36 10.68 -6.78
C THR A 84 -20.48 10.35 -5.29
N CYS A 85 -19.48 9.75 -4.67
CA CYS A 85 -19.50 9.37 -3.26
C CYS A 85 -19.74 10.58 -2.34
N PRO A 86 -20.82 10.58 -1.51
CA PRO A 86 -21.17 11.73 -0.70
C PRO A 86 -20.46 11.76 0.67
N THR A 87 -19.68 10.73 1.02
CA THR A 87 -19.19 10.51 2.39
C THR A 87 -17.68 10.53 2.51
N ILE A 88 -17.02 9.37 2.39
CA ILE A 88 -15.59 9.21 2.73
C ILE A 88 -14.63 9.59 1.60
N CYS A 89 -15.05 9.46 0.32
CA CYS A 89 -14.15 9.70 -0.81
C CYS A 89 -13.53 11.10 -0.85
N PRO A 90 -14.23 12.20 -0.52
CA PRO A 90 -13.60 13.52 -0.47
C PRO A 90 -12.43 13.58 0.52
N VAL A 91 -12.57 12.95 1.69
CA VAL A 91 -11.51 12.89 2.71
C VAL A 91 -10.36 12.01 2.19
N MET A 92 -10.67 10.82 1.67
CA MET A 92 -9.67 9.92 1.11
C MET A 92 -8.86 10.59 0.00
N LYS A 93 -9.49 11.30 -0.94
CA LYS A 93 -8.79 11.97 -2.05
C LYS A 93 -7.85 13.08 -1.55
N GLN A 94 -8.23 13.84 -0.53
CA GLN A 94 -7.33 14.79 0.11
C GLN A 94 -6.14 14.12 0.79
N GLN A 95 -6.35 12.98 1.45
CA GLN A 95 -5.27 12.23 2.05
C GLN A 95 -4.36 11.59 1.00
N MET A 96 -4.93 11.06 -0.09
CA MET A 96 -4.13 10.50 -1.20
C MET A 96 -3.33 11.59 -1.93
N LEU A 97 -3.84 12.81 -2.02
CA LEU A 97 -3.06 13.96 -2.53
C LEU A 97 -1.78 14.20 -1.72
N ARG A 98 -1.80 14.00 -0.39
CA ARG A 98 -0.56 14.11 0.42
C ARG A 98 0.45 13.05 0.00
N VAL A 99 0.00 11.83 -0.25
CA VAL A 99 0.86 10.74 -0.74
C VAL A 99 1.39 11.08 -2.15
N TYR A 100 0.51 11.55 -3.03
CA TYR A 100 0.88 11.95 -4.39
C TYR A 100 1.94 13.06 -4.39
N GLU A 101 1.72 14.14 -3.67
CA GLU A 101 2.66 15.28 -3.61
C GLU A 101 4.05 14.89 -3.07
N GLU A 102 4.11 13.95 -2.13
CA GLU A 102 5.37 13.47 -1.58
C GLU A 102 6.16 12.57 -2.55
N PHE A 103 5.45 11.74 -3.35
CA PHE A 103 6.09 10.68 -4.14
C PHE A 103 5.92 10.84 -5.66
N LYS A 104 5.25 11.87 -6.18
CA LYS A 104 4.92 12.04 -7.61
C LYS A 104 6.14 12.06 -8.54
N ASP A 105 7.29 12.47 -8.04
CA ASP A 105 8.53 12.56 -8.82
C ASP A 105 9.39 11.28 -8.72
N ASN A 106 8.94 10.26 -7.97
CA ASN A 106 9.67 9.00 -7.85
C ASN A 106 9.25 8.04 -8.96
N PRO A 107 10.14 7.64 -9.89
CA PRO A 107 9.80 6.77 -11.01
C PRO A 107 9.41 5.34 -10.60
N ASN A 108 9.79 4.92 -9.38
CA ASN A 108 9.51 3.60 -8.83
C ASN A 108 8.24 3.59 -7.94
N PHE A 109 7.43 4.66 -8.03
CA PHE A 109 6.18 4.78 -7.27
C PHE A 109 4.99 5.01 -8.21
N ALA A 110 3.80 4.50 -7.83
CA ALA A 110 2.54 4.73 -8.52
C ALA A 110 1.36 4.76 -7.55
N ILE A 111 0.22 5.28 -8.00
CA ILE A 111 -1.08 5.21 -7.32
C ILE A 111 -2.11 4.67 -8.32
N LEU A 112 -2.88 3.67 -7.91
CA LEU A 112 -3.95 3.06 -8.69
C LEU A 112 -5.29 3.25 -7.96
N SER A 113 -6.10 4.22 -8.39
CA SER A 113 -7.45 4.44 -7.86
C SER A 113 -8.48 3.78 -8.78
N HIS A 114 -9.09 2.69 -8.32
CA HIS A 114 -10.11 1.96 -9.08
C HIS A 114 -11.50 2.56 -8.81
N THR A 115 -12.23 2.98 -9.85
CA THR A 115 -13.65 3.27 -9.64
C THR A 115 -14.44 1.97 -9.41
N ILE A 116 -15.48 2.04 -8.60
CA ILE A 116 -16.44 0.94 -8.43
C ILE A 116 -17.78 1.21 -9.13
N ASP A 117 -17.90 2.37 -9.78
CA ASP A 117 -19.07 2.77 -10.59
C ASP A 117 -18.63 3.12 -12.03
N PRO A 118 -18.13 2.15 -12.80
CA PRO A 118 -17.61 2.41 -14.15
C PRO A 118 -18.68 2.86 -15.14
N ASP A 119 -19.96 2.62 -14.85
CA ASP A 119 -21.08 3.08 -15.69
C ASP A 119 -21.22 4.61 -15.65
N HIS A 120 -20.94 5.23 -14.50
CA HIS A 120 -20.91 6.67 -14.32
C HIS A 120 -19.50 7.24 -14.56
N ASP A 121 -18.49 6.63 -13.96
CA ASP A 121 -17.12 7.11 -13.94
C ASP A 121 -16.40 6.71 -15.24
N THR A 122 -16.85 7.25 -16.35
CA THR A 122 -16.23 7.08 -17.66
C THR A 122 -14.83 7.71 -17.72
N VAL A 123 -14.03 7.36 -18.74
CA VAL A 123 -12.70 7.97 -18.95
C VAL A 123 -12.78 9.51 -18.98
N ALA A 124 -13.78 10.07 -19.67
CA ALA A 124 -13.97 11.53 -19.75
C ALA A 124 -14.31 12.14 -18.36
N TYR A 125 -15.12 11.44 -17.55
CA TYR A 125 -15.42 11.85 -16.18
C TYR A 125 -14.15 11.81 -15.31
N LEU A 126 -13.40 10.72 -15.37
CA LEU A 126 -12.16 10.56 -14.62
C LEU A 126 -11.10 11.57 -15.02
N LYS A 127 -11.04 11.97 -16.29
CA LYS A 127 -10.14 13.04 -16.73
C LYS A 127 -10.47 14.39 -16.09
N ASP A 128 -11.74 14.82 -16.18
CA ASP A 128 -12.21 16.03 -15.50
C ASP A 128 -12.02 15.96 -13.98
N PHE A 129 -12.28 14.79 -13.38
CA PHE A 129 -12.08 14.55 -11.96
C PHE A 129 -10.61 14.71 -11.54
N SER A 130 -9.68 14.11 -12.29
CA SER A 130 -8.25 14.20 -12.01
C SER A 130 -7.71 15.63 -12.14
N GLU A 131 -8.15 16.36 -13.17
CA GLU A 131 -7.77 17.76 -13.39
C GLU A 131 -8.26 18.66 -12.25
N ARG A 132 -9.53 18.52 -11.83
CA ARG A 132 -10.08 19.26 -10.67
C ARG A 132 -9.37 18.92 -9.37
N LEU A 133 -8.86 17.69 -9.25
CA LEU A 133 -8.09 17.27 -8.08
C LEU A 133 -6.65 17.82 -8.09
N GLY A 134 -6.17 18.36 -9.21
CA GLY A 134 -4.80 18.85 -9.37
C GLY A 134 -3.80 17.79 -9.85
N VAL A 135 -4.30 16.69 -10.44
CA VAL A 135 -3.50 15.61 -11.04
C VAL A 135 -3.65 15.68 -12.56
N PRO A 136 -2.79 16.44 -13.26
CA PRO A 136 -3.00 16.78 -14.66
C PRO A 136 -2.63 15.66 -15.66
N ASP A 137 -1.85 14.66 -15.23
CA ASP A 137 -1.38 13.57 -16.08
C ASP A 137 -1.40 12.22 -15.32
N ASN A 138 -1.16 11.14 -16.06
CA ASN A 138 -1.17 9.77 -15.57
C ASN A 138 0.23 9.19 -15.29
N LYS A 139 1.24 10.02 -15.03
CA LYS A 139 2.61 9.51 -14.80
C LYS A 139 2.74 8.70 -13.51
N THR A 140 2.07 9.16 -12.47
CA THR A 140 2.15 8.56 -11.13
C THR A 140 0.80 8.11 -10.61
N TRP A 141 -0.29 8.85 -10.91
CA TRP A 141 -1.62 8.52 -10.41
C TRP A 141 -2.58 8.19 -11.54
N HIS A 142 -3.01 6.93 -11.59
CA HIS A 142 -3.98 6.41 -12.54
C HIS A 142 -5.35 6.28 -11.87
N PHE A 143 -6.36 6.93 -12.45
CA PHE A 143 -7.76 6.75 -12.10
C PHE A 143 -8.36 5.73 -13.08
N LEU A 144 -8.65 4.54 -12.59
CA LEU A 144 -8.92 3.38 -13.42
C LEU A 144 -10.42 3.10 -13.54
N THR A 145 -10.86 2.79 -14.75
CA THR A 145 -12.20 2.30 -15.08
C THR A 145 -12.10 1.10 -16.02
N GLY A 146 -13.20 0.34 -16.15
CA GLY A 146 -13.22 -0.85 -17.00
C GLY A 146 -14.44 -1.73 -16.77
N ASN A 147 -14.29 -3.04 -16.92
CA ASN A 147 -15.36 -3.98 -16.67
C ASN A 147 -15.69 -4.04 -15.16
N LYS A 148 -16.97 -3.88 -14.81
CA LYS A 148 -17.45 -3.84 -13.42
C LYS A 148 -17.13 -5.12 -12.66
N ASP A 149 -17.38 -6.28 -13.26
CA ASP A 149 -17.15 -7.57 -12.60
C ASP A 149 -15.65 -7.78 -12.31
N GLU A 150 -14.78 -7.38 -13.24
CA GLU A 150 -13.32 -7.45 -13.05
C GLU A 150 -12.83 -6.49 -11.95
N ILE A 151 -13.42 -5.29 -11.86
CA ILE A 151 -13.14 -4.32 -10.79
C ILE A 151 -13.55 -4.89 -9.42
N TYR A 152 -14.72 -5.52 -9.34
CA TYR A 152 -15.20 -6.12 -8.10
C TYR A 152 -14.37 -7.36 -7.71
N GLU A 153 -14.00 -8.18 -8.68
CA GLU A 153 -13.15 -9.35 -8.45
C GLU A 153 -11.77 -8.96 -7.95
N ILE A 154 -11.13 -7.95 -8.56
CA ILE A 154 -9.80 -7.50 -8.10
C ILE A 154 -9.86 -6.81 -6.73
N GLY A 155 -10.97 -6.20 -6.38
CA GLY A 155 -11.18 -5.58 -5.07
C GLY A 155 -11.38 -6.61 -3.96
N SER A 156 -12.46 -7.39 -4.06
CA SER A 156 -12.96 -8.25 -2.98
C SER A 156 -12.64 -9.73 -3.14
N GLY A 157 -12.37 -10.19 -4.38
CA GLY A 157 -12.07 -11.59 -4.66
C GLY A 157 -10.61 -11.96 -4.38
N SER A 158 -9.88 -12.21 -5.45
CA SER A 158 -8.49 -12.69 -5.41
C SER A 158 -7.43 -11.57 -5.38
N GLY A 159 -7.84 -10.30 -5.40
CA GLY A 159 -6.94 -9.16 -5.55
C GLY A 159 -6.58 -8.47 -4.24
N TYR A 160 -7.13 -7.27 -4.02
CA TYR A 160 -6.75 -6.38 -2.90
C TYR A 160 -7.37 -6.75 -1.55
N LEU A 161 -8.26 -7.74 -1.50
CA LEU A 161 -8.87 -8.26 -0.27
C LEU A 161 -9.66 -7.21 0.52
N VAL A 162 -10.33 -6.29 -0.17
CA VAL A 162 -11.15 -5.23 0.43
C VAL A 162 -12.59 -5.32 -0.08
N PRO A 163 -13.62 -5.05 0.76
CA PRO A 163 -15.00 -5.10 0.32
C PRO A 163 -15.28 -4.00 -0.70
N VAL A 164 -15.80 -4.40 -1.87
CA VAL A 164 -16.33 -3.51 -2.91
C VAL A 164 -17.57 -4.14 -3.52
N GLY A 165 -18.58 -3.34 -3.84
CA GLY A 165 -19.81 -3.84 -4.47
C GLY A 165 -20.97 -2.85 -4.40
N GLU A 166 -22.10 -3.23 -4.99
CA GLU A 166 -23.36 -2.50 -4.89
C GLU A 166 -24.08 -2.87 -3.59
N ASP A 167 -24.62 -1.87 -2.91
CA ASP A 167 -25.52 -2.03 -1.77
C ASP A 167 -26.50 -0.87 -1.72
N LYS A 168 -27.79 -1.15 -1.94
CA LYS A 168 -28.85 -0.14 -1.98
C LYS A 168 -29.02 0.63 -0.67
N ASP A 169 -28.62 0.03 0.45
CA ASP A 169 -28.72 0.62 1.78
C ASP A 169 -27.46 1.42 2.14
N ALA A 170 -26.37 1.30 1.37
CA ALA A 170 -25.15 2.06 1.57
C ALA A 170 -25.26 3.49 0.99
N PRO A 171 -24.54 4.46 1.58
CA PRO A 171 -24.50 5.83 1.07
C PRO A 171 -24.01 5.88 -0.40
N GLY A 172 -24.85 6.39 -1.30
CA GLY A 172 -24.56 6.43 -2.73
C GLY A 172 -24.78 5.12 -3.48
N GLY A 173 -25.28 4.06 -2.81
CA GLY A 173 -25.62 2.79 -3.43
C GLY A 173 -24.47 1.79 -3.55
N TYR A 174 -23.32 2.08 -2.93
CA TYR A 174 -22.10 1.29 -3.03
C TYR A 174 -21.41 1.09 -1.69
N ILE A 175 -20.85 -0.12 -1.50
CA ILE A 175 -19.88 -0.40 -0.44
C ILE A 175 -18.47 -0.30 -1.05
N HIS A 176 -17.62 0.48 -0.44
CA HIS A 176 -16.20 0.44 -0.71
C HIS A 176 -15.39 0.59 0.57
N SER A 177 -14.22 -0.04 0.58
CA SER A 177 -13.28 0.10 1.68
C SER A 177 -12.69 1.52 1.71
N GLY A 178 -12.56 2.09 2.91
CA GLY A 178 -11.74 3.29 3.14
C GLY A 178 -10.23 3.03 3.10
N ALA A 179 -9.80 1.82 2.74
CA ALA A 179 -8.40 1.41 2.84
C ALA A 179 -7.54 1.96 1.70
N PHE A 180 -6.33 2.39 2.05
CA PHE A 180 -5.18 2.52 1.17
C PHE A 180 -4.32 1.27 1.31
N ILE A 181 -4.09 0.58 0.19
CA ILE A 181 -3.41 -0.70 0.16
C ILE A 181 -2.01 -0.48 -0.41
N LEU A 182 -0.97 -0.69 0.40
CA LEU A 182 0.43 -0.59 -0.02
C LEU A 182 0.88 -1.92 -0.61
N VAL A 183 1.40 -1.88 -1.83
CA VAL A 183 1.83 -3.07 -2.60
C VAL A 183 3.28 -2.91 -3.03
N ASP A 184 4.05 -3.99 -2.95
CA ASP A 184 5.45 -4.02 -3.39
C ASP A 184 5.59 -4.40 -4.88
N GLY A 185 6.78 -4.26 -5.44
CA GLY A 185 7.07 -4.58 -6.83
C GLY A 185 6.95 -6.05 -7.20
N GLN A 186 6.71 -6.95 -6.25
CA GLN A 186 6.33 -8.33 -6.49
C GLN A 186 4.80 -8.53 -6.39
N ARG A 187 4.05 -7.44 -6.36
CA ARG A 187 2.58 -7.42 -6.25
C ARG A 187 2.04 -8.02 -4.95
N ARG A 188 2.81 -7.97 -3.84
CA ARG A 188 2.39 -8.45 -2.53
C ARG A 188 1.88 -7.29 -1.69
N ILE A 189 0.79 -7.50 -0.98
CA ILE A 189 0.24 -6.50 -0.05
C ILE A 189 1.19 -6.40 1.16
N ARG A 190 1.65 -5.19 1.47
CA ARG A 190 2.61 -4.89 2.53
C ARG A 190 2.02 -4.05 3.67
N GLY A 191 0.84 -3.49 3.47
CA GLY A 191 0.09 -2.76 4.49
C GLY A 191 -1.30 -2.37 4.01
N MET A 192 -2.20 -2.16 4.96
CA MET A 192 -3.53 -1.60 4.75
C MET A 192 -3.73 -0.49 5.79
N TYR A 193 -4.15 0.68 5.33
CA TYR A 193 -4.26 1.89 6.15
C TYR A 193 -5.62 2.52 5.93
N ASP A 194 -6.25 3.01 6.99
CA ASP A 194 -7.48 3.80 6.84
C ASP A 194 -7.17 5.14 6.16
N GLY A 195 -7.61 5.30 4.92
CA GLY A 195 -7.42 6.51 4.11
C GLY A 195 -8.21 7.71 4.61
N THR A 196 -9.11 7.53 5.59
CA THR A 196 -9.83 8.62 6.25
C THR A 196 -9.12 9.12 7.51
N ASP A 197 -8.15 8.35 8.05
CA ASP A 197 -7.38 8.73 9.24
C ASP A 197 -6.01 9.34 8.84
N PRO A 198 -5.79 10.64 9.07
CA PRO A 198 -4.52 11.31 8.75
C PRO A 198 -3.29 10.68 9.41
N LYS A 199 -3.45 10.01 10.56
CA LYS A 199 -2.34 9.34 11.26
C LYS A 199 -1.94 8.06 10.55
N GLN A 200 -2.91 7.27 10.10
CA GLN A 200 -2.65 6.06 9.33
C GLN A 200 -2.05 6.39 7.96
N VAL A 201 -2.51 7.45 7.30
CA VAL A 201 -1.89 7.92 6.05
C VAL A 201 -0.45 8.41 6.29
N THR A 202 -0.16 9.06 7.42
CA THR A 202 1.22 9.42 7.78
C THR A 202 2.08 8.17 8.02
N ALA A 203 1.53 7.11 8.61
CA ALA A 203 2.22 5.83 8.74
C ALA A 203 2.50 5.17 7.37
N LEU A 204 1.51 5.15 6.47
CA LEU A 204 1.69 4.74 5.07
C LEU A 204 2.86 5.48 4.41
N MET A 205 2.87 6.82 4.48
CA MET A 205 3.95 7.66 3.91
C MET A 205 5.32 7.35 4.51
N SER A 206 5.38 6.90 5.77
CA SER A 206 6.62 6.46 6.43
C SER A 206 7.05 5.04 6.01
N ASP A 207 6.11 4.22 5.54
CA ASP A 207 6.37 2.83 5.16
C ASP A 207 6.76 2.70 3.67
N ILE A 208 6.26 3.56 2.79
CA ILE A 208 6.64 3.60 1.36
C ILE A 208 8.17 3.64 1.17
N PRO A 209 8.93 4.54 1.82
CA PRO A 209 10.39 4.58 1.65
C PRO A 209 11.11 3.31 2.11
N LYS A 210 10.54 2.54 3.04
CA LYS A 210 11.15 1.26 3.47
C LYS A 210 11.15 0.23 2.34
N LEU A 211 10.11 0.26 1.49
CA LEU A 211 10.02 -0.60 0.31
C LEU A 211 10.87 -0.05 -0.84
N LEU A 212 10.85 1.27 -1.08
CA LEU A 212 11.61 1.90 -2.17
C LEU A 212 13.12 1.66 -2.04
N LYS A 213 13.67 1.65 -0.82
CA LYS A 213 15.10 1.36 -0.58
C LYS A 213 15.57 0.00 -1.11
N ALA A 214 14.67 -0.97 -1.24
CA ALA A 214 15.02 -2.28 -1.80
C ALA A 214 15.27 -2.25 -3.32
N TYR A 215 15.01 -1.10 -3.99
CA TYR A 215 15.25 -0.90 -5.42
C TYR A 215 16.45 0.00 -5.69
N ASP A 216 17.05 0.59 -4.65
CA ASP A 216 18.23 1.43 -4.75
C ASP A 216 19.55 0.64 -4.58
N GLU A 217 19.44 -0.67 -4.24
CA GLU A 217 20.56 -1.61 -4.10
C GLU A 217 20.70 -2.52 -5.34
#